data_eeda456be7ba65b3d377e16d17ea774f
#
_entry.id   eeda456be7ba65b3d377e16d17ea774f
#
_cell.length_a   1.000
_cell.length_b   1.000
_cell.length_c   1.000
_cell.angle_alpha   90.00
_cell.angle_beta   90.00
_cell.angle_gamma   90.00
#
_symmetry.space_group_name_H-M   'P 1'
#
loop_
_entity.id
_entity.type
_entity.pdbx_description
1 polymer ?
#
loop_
_entity_poly.entity_id
_entity_poly.type
_entity_poly.pdbx_seq_one_letter_code
_entity_poly.pdbx_strand_id
1 'polypeptide(L)'
;PSTLAEVAEGVQACRRCALYRDATQGVCGEGPKTARLMIVGEQPGDQEDLAGRPFVGPAGEVLDIALEEAGIDRSDVYVTNAVKHFKHEPRGKRRLHKTPNAGEVQACRWWLDAERRLIKPEVILALGATAGLAVLGRKPAVMSERGAPLALPDGETALLTVHPSXXXLPDVAAKAEARRLFIDDLIAVRARMD
;
A
#
# COMPACT_ATOMS: atom_id res chain seq x y z
N PRO A 1 2.98 3.60 19.67
CA PRO A 1 2.39 4.93 19.50
C PRO A 1 0.90 4.93 19.79
N SER A 2 0.43 6.04 20.30
CA SER A 2 -0.99 6.21 20.64
C SER A 2 -1.72 7.08 19.61
N THR A 3 -1.01 7.76 18.72
CA THR A 3 -1.62 8.64 17.73
C THR A 3 -0.93 8.47 16.39
N LEU A 4 -1.63 8.86 15.33
CA LEU A 4 -1.03 8.82 13.99
C LEU A 4 0.14 9.79 13.88
N ALA A 5 0.11 10.92 14.60
CA ALA A 5 1.24 11.84 14.61
C ALA A 5 2.48 11.16 15.20
N GLU A 6 2.31 10.38 16.24
CA GLU A 6 3.43 9.64 16.82
C GLU A 6 3.95 8.58 15.85
N VAL A 7 3.05 7.94 15.09
CA VAL A 7 3.48 7.01 14.06
C VAL A 7 4.36 7.73 13.03
N ALA A 8 3.91 8.90 12.56
CA ALA A 8 4.67 9.64 11.56
C ALA A 8 6.05 10.04 12.08
N GLU A 9 6.12 10.50 13.34
CA GLU A 9 7.41 10.86 13.93
C GLU A 9 8.31 9.62 14.05
N GLY A 10 7.73 8.50 14.48
CA GLY A 10 8.50 7.28 14.63
C GLY A 10 9.02 6.75 13.31
N VAL A 11 8.23 6.84 12.26
CA VAL A 11 8.65 6.41 10.93
C VAL A 11 9.86 7.23 10.48
N GLN A 12 9.86 8.55 10.72
CA GLN A 12 10.99 9.38 10.32
C GLN A 12 12.27 9.00 11.07
N ALA A 13 12.15 8.60 12.33
CA ALA A 13 13.32 8.26 13.14
C ALA A 13 13.69 6.78 13.05
N CYS A 14 12.95 5.99 12.30
CA CYS A 14 13.04 4.55 12.36
C CYS A 14 14.34 4.01 11.78
N ARG A 15 14.95 3.07 12.52
CA ARG A 15 16.15 2.36 12.08
C ARG A 15 16.00 0.86 12.27
N ARG A 16 14.77 0.35 12.15
CA ARG A 16 14.50 -1.05 12.37
C ARG A 16 15.03 -1.96 11.26
N CYS A 17 15.31 -1.39 10.09
CA CYS A 17 15.99 -2.10 9.01
C CYS A 17 16.89 -1.10 8.32
N ALA A 18 17.70 -1.56 7.35
CA ALA A 18 18.71 -0.70 6.74
C ALA A 18 18.16 0.27 5.69
N LEU A 19 16.88 0.20 5.35
CA LEU A 19 16.35 1.01 4.25
C LEU A 19 16.41 2.51 4.53
N TYR A 20 16.43 2.92 5.80
CA TYR A 20 16.52 4.34 6.12
C TYR A 20 17.78 4.99 5.58
N ARG A 21 18.83 4.20 5.36
CA ARG A 21 20.15 4.76 5.04
C ARG A 21 20.18 5.49 3.70
N ASP A 22 19.49 4.96 2.70
CA ASP A 22 19.54 5.52 1.36
C ASP A 22 18.29 6.27 0.96
N ALA A 23 17.24 6.21 1.77
CA ALA A 23 16.01 6.95 1.51
C ALA A 23 16.19 8.41 1.90
N THR A 24 15.47 9.30 1.22
CA THR A 24 15.47 10.71 1.58
C THR A 24 14.80 10.92 2.93
N GLN A 25 13.73 10.15 3.19
CA GLN A 25 12.96 10.28 4.42
C GLN A 25 12.05 9.08 4.56
N GLY A 26 11.44 8.93 5.72
CA GLY A 26 10.35 7.97 5.88
C GLY A 26 9.07 8.53 5.30
N VAL A 27 8.20 7.65 4.85
CA VAL A 27 6.91 8.06 4.29
C VAL A 27 5.81 7.31 5.04
N CYS A 28 5.08 8.04 5.86
CA CYS A 28 3.99 7.48 6.63
C CYS A 28 2.72 7.45 5.80
N GLY A 29 1.70 6.74 6.28
CA GLY A 29 0.41 6.74 5.62
C GLY A 29 -0.31 8.08 5.75
N GLU A 30 -1.40 8.22 5.02
CA GLU A 30 -2.15 9.47 4.96
C GLU A 30 -3.63 9.19 4.79
N GLY A 31 -4.46 9.91 5.52
CA GLY A 31 -5.89 9.78 5.43
C GLY A 31 -6.54 9.99 6.79
N PRO A 32 -7.86 10.01 6.83
CA PRO A 32 -8.56 10.27 8.08
C PRO A 32 -8.42 9.11 9.05
N LYS A 33 -8.37 9.43 10.34
CA LYS A 33 -8.34 8.41 11.38
C LYS A 33 -9.60 7.55 11.36
N THR A 34 -10.67 8.08 10.81
CA THR A 34 -11.95 7.39 10.75
C THR A 34 -12.14 6.59 9.46
N ALA A 35 -11.07 6.40 8.69
CA ALA A 35 -11.17 5.72 7.41
C ALA A 35 -11.76 4.32 7.58
N ARG A 36 -12.68 3.97 6.70
CA ARG A 36 -13.29 2.65 6.68
C ARG A 36 -12.48 1.67 5.85
N LEU A 37 -11.67 2.17 4.93
CA LEU A 37 -10.82 1.38 4.06
C LEU A 37 -9.39 1.80 4.22
N MET A 38 -8.50 0.82 4.44
CA MET A 38 -7.07 1.06 4.41
C MET A 38 -6.48 0.39 3.19
N ILE A 39 -5.75 1.15 2.39
CA ILE A 39 -5.07 0.60 1.21
C ILE A 39 -3.58 0.55 1.49
N VAL A 40 -2.99 -0.63 1.28
CA VAL A 40 -1.59 -0.88 1.59
C VAL A 40 -0.85 -1.19 0.29
N GLY A 41 0.07 -0.32 -0.09
CA GLY A 41 0.96 -0.57 -1.20
C GLY A 41 2.26 -1.22 -0.75
N GLU A 42 3.20 -1.37 -1.67
CA GLU A 42 4.46 -2.02 -1.38
C GLU A 42 5.42 -1.10 -0.64
N GLN A 43 5.78 0.03 -1.23
CA GLN A 43 6.75 0.97 -0.68
C GLN A 43 6.61 2.33 -1.38
N PRO A 44 7.15 3.39 -0.76
CA PRO A 44 7.18 4.68 -1.46
C PRO A 44 8.02 4.57 -2.73
N GLY A 45 7.60 5.25 -3.78
CA GLY A 45 8.41 5.37 -4.97
C GLY A 45 9.30 6.61 -4.91
N ASP A 46 9.92 6.92 -6.06
CA ASP A 46 10.84 8.05 -6.13
C ASP A 46 10.16 9.36 -5.76
N GLN A 47 8.98 9.61 -6.29
CA GLN A 47 8.29 10.87 -6.02
C GLN A 47 7.81 10.94 -4.58
N GLU A 48 7.33 9.82 -4.04
CA GLU A 48 6.90 9.77 -2.65
C GLU A 48 8.06 10.02 -1.70
N ASP A 49 9.22 9.45 -2.02
CA ASP A 49 10.42 9.64 -1.21
C ASP A 49 10.82 11.11 -1.14
N LEU A 50 10.69 11.82 -2.25
CA LEU A 50 11.03 13.23 -2.29
C LEU A 50 9.97 14.09 -1.60
N ALA A 51 8.69 13.76 -1.78
CA ALA A 51 7.59 14.56 -1.24
C ALA A 51 7.28 14.26 0.22
N GLY A 52 7.61 13.06 0.69
CA GLY A 52 7.26 12.66 2.05
C GLY A 52 5.80 12.25 2.22
N ARG A 53 5.09 11.98 1.12
CA ARG A 53 3.69 11.61 1.15
C ARG A 53 3.44 10.37 0.30
N PRO A 54 2.53 9.49 0.73
CA PRO A 54 2.26 8.26 -0.03
C PRO A 54 1.39 8.54 -1.26
N PHE A 55 1.59 7.76 -2.29
CA PHE A 55 0.72 7.74 -3.46
C PHE A 55 0.56 9.11 -4.13
N VAL A 56 1.68 9.80 -4.33
CA VAL A 56 1.67 11.09 -5.05
C VAL A 56 2.28 10.98 -6.45
N GLY A 57 2.78 9.81 -6.81
CA GLY A 57 3.36 9.58 -8.13
C GLY A 57 2.39 8.84 -9.05
N PRO A 58 2.92 8.19 -10.10
CA PRO A 58 2.06 7.54 -11.10
C PRO A 58 1.12 6.47 -10.51
N ALA A 59 1.58 5.66 -9.57
CA ALA A 59 0.71 4.65 -8.96
C ALA A 59 -0.43 5.31 -8.19
N GLY A 60 -0.15 6.45 -7.55
CA GLY A 60 -1.19 7.18 -6.84
C GLY A 60 -2.26 7.72 -7.78
N GLU A 61 -1.84 8.17 -8.96
CA GLU A 61 -2.80 8.65 -9.95
C GLU A 61 -3.71 7.53 -10.43
N VAL A 62 -3.12 6.36 -10.70
CA VAL A 62 -3.90 5.18 -11.08
C VAL A 62 -4.91 4.84 -9.98
N LEU A 63 -4.46 4.87 -8.73
CA LEU A 63 -5.33 4.55 -7.61
C LEU A 63 -6.49 5.54 -7.49
N ASP A 64 -6.20 6.83 -7.60
CA ASP A 64 -7.25 7.85 -7.47
C ASP A 64 -8.32 7.68 -8.53
N ILE A 65 -7.92 7.43 -9.77
CA ILE A 65 -8.88 7.23 -10.85
C ILE A 65 -9.72 5.98 -10.60
N ALA A 66 -9.07 4.90 -10.16
CA ALA A 66 -9.78 3.65 -9.94
C ALA A 66 -10.76 3.76 -8.78
N LEU A 67 -10.40 4.48 -7.71
CA LEU A 67 -11.32 4.68 -6.60
C LEU A 67 -12.56 5.41 -7.07
N GLU A 68 -12.39 6.44 -7.88
CA GLU A 68 -13.52 7.19 -8.41
C GLU A 68 -14.40 6.30 -9.26
N GLU A 69 -13.80 5.48 -10.12
CA GLU A 69 -14.58 4.59 -10.98
C GLU A 69 -15.33 3.52 -10.19
N ALA A 70 -14.75 3.09 -9.08
CA ALA A 70 -15.40 2.07 -8.23
C ALA A 70 -16.43 2.67 -7.28
N GLY A 71 -16.54 3.98 -7.22
CA GLY A 71 -17.50 4.63 -6.35
C GLY A 71 -17.07 4.70 -4.89
N ILE A 72 -15.78 4.70 -4.63
CA ILE A 72 -15.25 4.79 -3.27
C ILE A 72 -14.82 6.24 -3.00
N ASP A 73 -15.40 6.83 -1.96
CA ASP A 73 -15.10 8.19 -1.58
C ASP A 73 -13.71 8.25 -0.95
N ARG A 74 -12.84 9.10 -1.51
CA ARG A 74 -11.47 9.23 -1.02
C ARG A 74 -11.42 9.61 0.46
N SER A 75 -12.45 10.29 0.97
CA SER A 75 -12.50 10.66 2.38
C SER A 75 -12.74 9.47 3.30
N ASP A 76 -13.06 8.31 2.76
CA ASP A 76 -13.17 7.06 3.54
C ASP A 76 -11.89 6.25 3.54
N VAL A 77 -10.81 6.74 2.95
CA VAL A 77 -9.64 5.92 2.64
C VAL A 77 -8.39 6.45 3.34
N TYR A 78 -7.66 5.55 3.98
CA TYR A 78 -6.31 5.80 4.48
C TYR A 78 -5.36 4.98 3.61
N VAL A 79 -4.34 5.63 3.04
CA VAL A 79 -3.37 4.95 2.19
C VAL A 79 -2.02 4.89 2.89
N THR A 80 -1.35 3.75 2.76
CA THR A 80 -0.05 3.57 3.36
C THR A 80 0.72 2.51 2.56
N ASN A 81 1.89 2.16 3.02
CA ASN A 81 2.72 1.14 2.37
C ASN A 81 3.21 0.13 3.40
N ALA A 82 3.50 -1.07 2.92
CA ALA A 82 4.06 -2.13 3.75
C ALA A 82 5.42 -1.71 4.31
N VAL A 83 6.22 -1.02 3.51
CA VAL A 83 7.54 -0.55 3.88
C VAL A 83 7.53 0.97 3.81
N LYS A 84 8.17 1.62 4.79
CA LYS A 84 8.06 3.08 4.94
C LYS A 84 9.23 3.85 4.35
N HIS A 85 10.25 3.18 3.84
CA HIS A 85 11.40 3.82 3.21
C HIS A 85 11.61 3.24 1.82
N PHE A 86 11.99 4.10 0.88
CA PHE A 86 12.16 3.72 -0.52
C PHE A 86 13.42 2.88 -0.71
N LYS A 87 13.23 1.64 -1.17
CA LYS A 87 14.34 0.76 -1.51
C LYS A 87 14.66 0.92 -2.99
N HIS A 88 15.88 1.29 -3.29
CA HIS A 88 16.26 1.57 -4.67
C HIS A 88 17.74 1.28 -4.88
N GLU A 89 18.11 1.26 -6.14
CA GLU A 89 19.52 1.20 -6.53
C GLU A 89 19.77 2.25 -7.60
N PRO A 90 20.97 2.82 -7.62
CA PRO A 90 21.25 3.85 -8.61
C PRO A 90 21.38 3.25 -10.01
N ARG A 91 20.90 3.96 -11.00
CA ARG A 91 21.04 3.61 -12.39
C ARG A 91 21.24 4.92 -13.17
N GLY A 92 22.50 5.32 -13.36
CA GLY A 92 22.78 6.64 -13.92
C GLY A 92 22.25 7.72 -12.98
N LYS A 93 21.46 8.64 -13.52
CA LYS A 93 20.86 9.70 -12.72
C LYS A 93 19.54 9.28 -12.07
N ARG A 94 19.09 8.06 -12.33
CA ARG A 94 17.80 7.59 -11.84
C ARG A 94 17.99 6.69 -10.63
N ARG A 95 16.95 6.57 -9.84
CA ARG A 95 16.89 5.64 -8.74
C ARG A 95 15.84 4.58 -9.08
N LEU A 96 16.30 3.36 -9.32
CA LEU A 96 15.42 2.28 -9.71
C LEU A 96 14.85 1.59 -8.49
N HIS A 97 13.55 1.46 -8.49
CA HIS A 97 12.79 0.73 -7.50
C HIS A 97 13.33 -0.69 -7.35
N LYS A 98 13.45 -1.15 -6.12
CA LYS A 98 13.88 -2.50 -5.82
C LYS A 98 12.92 -3.12 -4.81
N THR A 99 12.44 -4.33 -5.08
CA THR A 99 11.43 -4.95 -4.23
C THR A 99 11.96 -5.21 -2.82
N PRO A 100 11.24 -4.78 -1.78
CA PRO A 100 11.65 -5.11 -0.40
C PRO A 100 11.62 -6.62 -0.17
N ASN A 101 12.55 -7.11 0.64
CA ASN A 101 12.55 -8.53 0.99
C ASN A 101 11.68 -8.79 2.22
N ALA A 102 11.49 -10.08 2.53
CA ALA A 102 10.60 -10.46 3.62
C ALA A 102 11.04 -9.90 4.97
N GLY A 103 12.35 -9.85 5.20
CA GLY A 103 12.86 -9.31 6.47
C GLY A 103 12.55 -7.84 6.63
N GLU A 104 12.67 -7.08 5.55
CA GLU A 104 12.36 -5.66 5.57
C GLU A 104 10.86 -5.43 5.80
N VAL A 105 10.03 -6.25 5.15
CA VAL A 105 8.58 -6.16 5.35
C VAL A 105 8.24 -6.47 6.81
N GLN A 106 8.84 -7.52 7.35
CA GLN A 106 8.54 -7.92 8.72
C GLN A 106 8.99 -6.85 9.72
N ALA A 107 10.15 -6.26 9.51
CA ALA A 107 10.61 -5.19 10.40
C ALA A 107 9.68 -3.99 10.37
N CYS A 108 9.18 -3.66 9.19
CA CYS A 108 8.32 -2.50 9.02
C CYS A 108 6.88 -2.75 9.46
N ARG A 109 6.49 -4.02 9.69
CA ARG A 109 5.13 -4.33 10.14
C ARG A 109 4.80 -3.66 11.46
N TRP A 110 5.79 -3.36 12.25
CA TRP A 110 5.58 -2.62 13.50
C TRP A 110 4.72 -1.37 13.24
N TRP A 111 5.06 -0.64 12.18
CA TRP A 111 4.35 0.60 11.87
C TRP A 111 3.00 0.33 11.23
N LEU A 112 2.93 -0.64 10.32
CA LEU A 112 1.65 -0.99 9.70
C LEU A 112 0.66 -1.48 10.75
N ASP A 113 1.12 -2.29 11.69
CA ASP A 113 0.25 -2.77 12.75
C ASP A 113 -0.23 -1.62 13.63
N ALA A 114 0.64 -0.63 13.89
CA ALA A 114 0.22 0.55 14.64
C ALA A 114 -0.86 1.34 13.89
N GLU A 115 -0.68 1.51 12.58
CA GLU A 115 -1.70 2.19 11.78
C GLU A 115 -3.02 1.42 11.83
N ARG A 116 -2.99 0.10 11.69
CA ARG A 116 -4.20 -0.71 11.75
C ARG A 116 -4.89 -0.59 13.10
N ARG A 117 -4.11 -0.63 14.16
CA ARG A 117 -4.67 -0.54 15.52
C ARG A 117 -5.35 0.80 15.76
N LEU A 118 -4.75 1.87 15.24
CA LEU A 118 -5.26 3.21 15.48
C LEU A 118 -6.48 3.55 14.62
N ILE A 119 -6.51 3.05 13.39
CA ILE A 119 -7.59 3.38 12.45
C ILE A 119 -8.74 2.38 12.54
N LYS A 120 -8.43 1.11 12.74
CA LYS A 120 -9.45 0.04 12.82
C LYS A 120 -10.34 0.04 11.59
N PRO A 121 -9.75 -0.10 10.39
CA PRO A 121 -10.57 -0.09 9.18
C PRO A 121 -11.45 -1.32 9.08
N GLU A 122 -12.58 -1.20 8.39
CA GLU A 122 -13.43 -2.36 8.12
C GLU A 122 -12.79 -3.29 7.12
N VAL A 123 -12.13 -2.73 6.11
CA VAL A 123 -11.53 -3.48 5.02
C VAL A 123 -10.10 -3.00 4.81
N ILE A 124 -9.20 -3.94 4.56
CA ILE A 124 -7.81 -3.64 4.19
C ILE A 124 -7.58 -4.20 2.80
N LEU A 125 -7.19 -3.36 1.85
CA LEU A 125 -6.86 -3.79 0.49
C LEU A 125 -5.36 -3.76 0.31
N ALA A 126 -4.78 -4.90 -0.05
CA ALA A 126 -3.34 -5.00 -0.30
C ALA A 126 -3.08 -5.02 -1.81
N LEU A 127 -2.18 -4.16 -2.26
CA LEU A 127 -1.84 -4.00 -3.67
C LEU A 127 -0.59 -4.80 -3.99
N GLY A 128 -0.77 -6.00 -4.51
CA GLY A 128 0.34 -6.84 -4.91
C GLY A 128 0.83 -7.77 -3.82
N ALA A 129 1.84 -8.59 -4.16
CA ALA A 129 2.29 -9.66 -3.28
C ALA A 129 3.01 -9.17 -2.04
N THR A 130 3.84 -8.12 -2.16
CA THR A 130 4.59 -7.62 -1.01
C THR A 130 3.66 -7.01 0.02
N ALA A 131 2.70 -6.21 -0.43
CA ALA A 131 1.68 -5.68 0.48
C ALA A 131 0.87 -6.82 1.09
N GLY A 132 0.56 -7.83 0.28
CA GLY A 132 -0.15 -9.00 0.78
C GLY A 132 0.60 -9.72 1.88
N LEU A 133 1.92 -9.87 1.71
CA LEU A 133 2.74 -10.47 2.76
C LEU A 133 2.63 -9.67 4.05
N ALA A 134 2.69 -8.35 3.95
CA ALA A 134 2.62 -7.50 5.14
C ALA A 134 1.27 -7.62 5.84
N VAL A 135 0.19 -7.68 5.07
CA VAL A 135 -1.16 -7.71 5.65
C VAL A 135 -1.51 -9.10 6.17
N LEU A 136 -1.19 -10.14 5.40
CA LEU A 136 -1.60 -11.50 5.74
C LEU A 136 -0.61 -12.26 6.61
N GLY A 137 0.65 -11.87 6.61
CA GLY A 137 1.69 -12.63 7.29
C GLY A 137 2.19 -13.83 6.51
N ARG A 138 1.73 -14.00 5.27
CA ARG A 138 2.20 -15.02 4.35
C ARG A 138 2.20 -14.45 2.94
N LYS A 139 3.02 -15.02 2.07
CA LYS A 139 3.06 -14.56 0.69
C LYS A 139 1.85 -15.10 -0.05
N PRO A 140 0.98 -14.24 -0.58
CA PRO A 140 -0.20 -14.71 -1.28
C PRO A 140 0.07 -15.05 -2.74
N ALA A 141 -0.83 -15.85 -3.31
CA ALA A 141 -0.91 -16.04 -4.76
C ALA A 141 -1.92 -15.03 -5.29
N VAL A 142 -1.44 -13.85 -5.69
CA VAL A 142 -2.32 -12.72 -5.94
C VAL A 142 -3.37 -13.03 -7.01
N MET A 143 -2.93 -13.64 -8.14
CA MET A 143 -3.87 -13.84 -9.24
C MET A 143 -4.99 -14.81 -8.91
N SER A 144 -4.76 -15.78 -8.03
CA SER A 144 -5.81 -16.72 -7.66
C SER A 144 -6.60 -16.29 -6.44
N GLU A 145 -6.05 -15.38 -5.62
CA GLU A 145 -6.73 -14.97 -4.38
C GLU A 145 -7.36 -13.57 -4.48
N ARG A 146 -7.05 -12.83 -5.53
CA ARG A 146 -7.53 -11.44 -5.63
C ARG A 146 -9.06 -11.36 -5.60
N GLY A 147 -9.56 -10.27 -5.04
CA GLY A 147 -10.98 -9.95 -5.08
C GLY A 147 -11.87 -10.74 -4.15
N ALA A 148 -11.32 -11.71 -3.43
CA ALA A 148 -12.08 -12.52 -2.50
C ALA A 148 -11.77 -12.09 -1.06
N PRO A 149 -12.79 -11.96 -0.21
CA PRO A 149 -12.54 -11.54 1.17
C PRO A 149 -11.82 -12.61 1.97
N LEU A 150 -10.85 -12.17 2.76
CA LEU A 150 -10.06 -13.01 3.64
C LEU A 150 -10.23 -12.48 5.06
N ALA A 151 -10.63 -13.34 5.98
CA ALA A 151 -10.79 -12.92 7.37
C ALA A 151 -9.43 -12.83 8.06
N LEU A 152 -9.18 -11.73 8.74
CA LEU A 152 -7.96 -11.56 9.52
C LEU A 152 -8.24 -11.83 10.99
N PRO A 153 -7.19 -12.24 11.75
CA PRO A 153 -7.41 -12.60 13.15
C PRO A 153 -8.04 -11.51 14.02
N ASP A 154 -7.79 -10.24 13.69
CA ASP A 154 -8.31 -9.14 14.50
C ASP A 154 -9.72 -8.70 14.10
N GLY A 155 -10.35 -9.41 13.18
CA GLY A 155 -11.72 -9.11 12.79
C GLY A 155 -11.85 -8.28 11.52
N GLU A 156 -10.75 -7.75 11.01
CA GLU A 156 -10.78 -7.03 9.74
C GLU A 156 -10.97 -8.00 8.58
N THR A 157 -11.43 -7.48 7.46
CA THR A 157 -11.48 -8.24 6.22
C THR A 157 -10.41 -7.71 5.27
N ALA A 158 -9.62 -8.60 4.70
CA ALA A 158 -8.60 -8.21 3.73
C ALA A 158 -9.03 -8.66 2.34
N LEU A 159 -8.68 -7.86 1.35
CA LEU A 159 -8.75 -8.25 -0.06
C LEU A 159 -7.42 -7.95 -0.72
N LEU A 160 -7.09 -8.72 -1.74
CA LEU A 160 -5.89 -8.53 -2.53
C LEU A 160 -6.26 -8.05 -3.91
N THR A 161 -5.39 -7.26 -4.52
CA THR A 161 -5.53 -6.93 -5.93
C THR A 161 -4.14 -6.87 -6.55
N VAL A 162 -4.11 -6.60 -7.85
CA VAL A 162 -2.85 -6.53 -8.59
C VAL A 162 -2.06 -5.30 -8.19
N HIS A 163 -0.76 -5.36 -8.43
CA HIS A 163 0.10 -4.21 -8.17
C HIS A 163 -0.22 -3.09 -9.17
N PRO A 164 -0.22 -1.82 -8.76
CA PRO A 164 -0.54 -0.71 -9.68
C PRO A 164 0.43 -0.57 -10.84
N SER A 165 1.62 -1.15 -10.77
CA SER A 165 2.52 -1.16 -11.92
C SER A 165 1.94 -1.86 -13.13
N UNK A 166 1.12 -2.63 -12.73
CA UNK A 166 0.47 -3.28 -13.80
C UNK A 166 -0.29 -2.33 -14.66
N UNK A 167 -0.51 -1.32 -14.33
CA UNK A 167 -1.10 -0.32 -15.09
C UNK A 167 -0.08 0.50 -15.86
N UNK A 168 1.12 0.22 -15.71
CA UNK A 168 2.19 0.81 -16.37
C UNK A 168 2.85 -0.14 -17.36
N LEU A 169 2.17 -1.05 -17.81
CA LEU A 169 2.64 -2.05 -18.79
C LEU A 169 2.65 -1.46 -20.19
N PRO A 170 3.64 -1.84 -21.03
CA PRO A 170 3.69 -1.24 -22.38
C PRO A 170 2.67 -1.81 -23.34
N ASP A 171 2.25 -3.06 -23.16
CA ASP A 171 1.25 -3.67 -24.04
C ASP A 171 -0.14 -3.14 -23.71
N VAL A 172 -0.82 -2.60 -24.72
CA VAL A 172 -2.11 -1.95 -24.51
C VAL A 172 -3.16 -2.93 -23.98
N ALA A 173 -3.21 -4.12 -24.51
CA ALA A 173 -4.19 -5.11 -24.05
C ALA A 173 -3.91 -5.57 -22.63
N ALA A 174 -2.63 -5.79 -22.28
CA ALA A 174 -2.27 -6.18 -20.93
C ALA A 174 -2.56 -5.08 -19.93
N LYS A 175 -2.31 -3.84 -20.32
CA LYS A 175 -2.60 -2.69 -19.47
C LYS A 175 -4.10 -2.57 -19.21
N ALA A 176 -4.90 -2.72 -20.26
CA ALA A 176 -6.36 -2.65 -20.11
C ALA A 176 -6.88 -3.76 -19.22
N GLU A 177 -6.32 -4.97 -19.35
CA GLU A 177 -6.73 -6.09 -18.51
C GLU A 177 -6.36 -5.85 -17.06
N ALA A 178 -5.15 -5.35 -16.79
CA ALA A 178 -4.74 -5.04 -15.43
C ALA A 178 -5.65 -3.99 -14.80
N ARG A 179 -6.02 -2.97 -15.58
CA ARG A 179 -6.93 -1.94 -15.11
C ARG A 179 -8.29 -2.53 -14.78
N ARG A 180 -8.79 -3.42 -15.64
CA ARG A 180 -10.08 -4.04 -15.39
C ARG A 180 -10.07 -4.86 -14.13
N LEU A 181 -9.02 -5.66 -13.93
CA LEU A 181 -8.90 -6.47 -12.72
C LEU A 181 -8.86 -5.59 -11.47
N PHE A 182 -8.10 -4.51 -11.55
CA PHE A 182 -7.95 -3.60 -10.41
C PHE A 182 -9.28 -2.97 -10.05
N ILE A 183 -10.02 -2.49 -11.04
CA ILE A 183 -11.32 -1.87 -10.79
C ILE A 183 -12.33 -2.90 -10.28
N ASP A 184 -12.35 -4.12 -10.86
CA ASP A 184 -13.23 -5.17 -10.37
C ASP A 184 -12.97 -5.46 -8.90
N ASP A 185 -11.69 -5.49 -8.50
CA ASP A 185 -11.35 -5.76 -7.11
C ASP A 185 -11.77 -4.61 -6.20
N LEU A 186 -11.64 -3.37 -6.68
CA LEU A 186 -12.12 -2.23 -5.89
C LEU A 186 -13.63 -2.24 -5.74
N ILE A 187 -14.35 -2.69 -6.76
CA ILE A 187 -15.80 -2.82 -6.64
C ILE A 187 -16.13 -3.87 -5.56
N ALA A 188 -15.38 -4.97 -5.51
CA ALA A 188 -15.57 -5.97 -4.46
C ALA A 188 -15.28 -5.37 -3.08
N VAL A 189 -14.27 -4.51 -2.97
CA VAL A 189 -13.98 -3.79 -1.73
C VAL A 189 -15.17 -2.91 -1.34
N ARG A 190 -15.69 -2.16 -2.30
CA ARG A 190 -16.81 -1.25 -2.05
C ARG A 190 -18.01 -2.01 -1.50
N ALA A 191 -18.28 -3.19 -2.04
CA ALA A 191 -19.40 -4.00 -1.58
C ALA A 191 -19.22 -4.43 -0.12
N ARG A 192 -17.98 -4.61 0.32
CA ARG A 192 -17.72 -5.05 1.70
C ARG A 192 -17.78 -3.89 2.71
N MET A 193 -17.77 -2.66 2.24
CA MET A 193 -17.76 -1.50 3.14
C MET A 193 -19.16 -1.12 3.60
N ASP A 194 -20.19 -1.66 3.04
CA ASP A 194 -21.57 -1.30 3.42
C ASP A 194 -22.11 -2.11 4.59
#